data_431f9c4e8ef2a004cf10c687318f3313
#
_entry.id   431f9c4e8ef2a004cf10c687318f3313
#
_cell.length_a   1.000
_cell.length_b   1.000
_cell.length_c   1.000
_cell.angle_alpha   90.00
_cell.angle_beta   90.00
_cell.angle_gamma   90.00
#
_symmetry.space_group_name_H-M   'P 1'
#
loop_
_entity.id
_entity.type
_entity.pdbx_description
1 polymer ?
#
loop_
_entity_poly.entity_id
_entity_poly.type
_entity_poly.pdbx_seq_one_letter_code
_entity_poly.pdbx_strand_id
1 'polypeptide(L)'
;ADETTPVAYTNVSKEDLEFRLGSQDIPMALNTTPSVYATGQGGGAGDARINVRGFNQRNVAVMINGVPQNDMENGWVYWSNWDGVGDATSSIQMQRGLSAVNLATPSIGGTMNIITDPAAQEKGGKFKQEGGDGGFLKTTVNYNTGLIGDKLALSGTIVRKTGDGIIDGNWTDAWAWYLGSSYQLNDKNRFELYAIGAPQRHGQNLYKQNIATYSQELAGDVDGYDEAAYADGAKFSHEAGRTFSQNWAPVSSDYTGKQYRYMYGARTTA
;
A
#
# COMPACT_ATOMS: atom_id res chain seq x y z
N ALA A 1 10.45 19.76 8.17
CA ALA A 1 10.85 19.31 9.51
C ALA A 1 12.26 19.76 9.73
N ASP A 2 12.49 20.37 10.86
CA ASP A 2 13.76 20.99 11.12
C ASP A 2 14.88 19.95 11.25
N GLU A 3 15.93 20.12 10.47
CA GLU A 3 17.18 19.37 10.58
C GLU A 3 17.84 19.52 11.97
N THR A 4 17.28 20.36 12.81
CA THR A 4 17.75 20.65 14.17
C THR A 4 17.29 19.63 15.21
N THR A 5 16.33 18.76 14.89
CA THR A 5 15.85 17.76 15.84
C THR A 5 16.76 16.51 15.80
N PRO A 6 17.30 16.02 16.95
CA PRO A 6 18.22 14.89 16.98
C PRO A 6 17.51 13.54 16.79
N VAL A 7 16.65 13.43 15.80
CA VAL A 7 15.91 12.21 15.45
C VAL A 7 16.23 11.79 14.02
N ALA A 8 16.28 10.49 13.81
CA ALA A 8 16.55 9.94 12.49
C ALA A 8 15.34 10.22 11.56
N TYR A 9 15.57 11.05 10.57
CA TYR A 9 14.57 11.53 9.63
C TYR A 9 14.95 11.20 8.19
N THR A 10 13.97 10.94 7.37
CA THR A 10 14.13 10.73 5.91
C THR A 10 12.95 11.37 5.20
N ASN A 11 13.25 12.13 4.17
CA ASN A 11 12.24 12.66 3.25
C ASN A 11 12.36 11.93 1.91
N VAL A 12 11.28 11.30 1.47
CA VAL A 12 11.20 10.65 0.16
C VAL A 12 10.52 11.63 -0.79
N SER A 13 11.22 12.04 -1.84
CA SER A 13 10.73 13.04 -2.78
C SER A 13 9.64 12.48 -3.69
N LYS A 14 8.96 13.39 -4.41
CA LYS A 14 7.97 13.01 -5.42
C LYS A 14 8.59 12.17 -6.54
N GLU A 15 9.75 12.54 -7.01
CA GLU A 15 10.48 11.83 -8.08
C GLU A 15 10.83 10.40 -7.65
N ASP A 16 11.32 10.24 -6.42
CA ASP A 16 11.59 8.92 -5.83
C ASP A 16 10.33 8.06 -5.74
N LEU A 17 9.21 8.67 -5.31
CA LEU A 17 7.93 7.97 -5.22
C LEU A 17 7.42 7.55 -6.59
N GLU A 18 7.46 8.43 -7.58
CA GLU A 18 7.02 8.12 -8.94
C GLU A 18 7.79 6.98 -9.58
N PHE A 19 9.09 6.89 -9.28
CA PHE A 19 9.94 5.82 -9.76
C PHE A 19 9.69 4.48 -9.04
N ARG A 20 9.45 4.53 -7.72
CA ARG A 20 9.39 3.32 -6.87
C ARG A 20 7.98 2.78 -6.67
N LEU A 21 6.96 3.64 -6.72
CA LEU A 21 5.61 3.24 -6.39
C LEU A 21 5.06 2.21 -7.38
N GLY A 22 5.15 2.50 -8.69
CA GLY A 22 4.63 1.62 -9.73
C GLY A 22 3.20 1.15 -9.42
N SER A 23 3.02 -0.16 -9.42
CA SER A 23 1.76 -0.82 -9.05
C SER A 23 1.60 -1.08 -7.55
N GLN A 24 2.63 -0.74 -6.75
CA GLN A 24 2.73 -1.13 -5.35
C GLN A 24 1.99 -0.17 -4.42
N ASP A 25 1.70 -0.65 -3.22
CA ASP A 25 1.16 0.20 -2.15
C ASP A 25 2.23 1.17 -1.62
N ILE A 26 1.80 2.30 -1.10
CA ILE A 26 2.67 3.39 -0.61
C ILE A 26 3.82 2.90 0.29
N PRO A 27 3.62 2.01 1.28
CA PRO A 27 4.71 1.54 2.12
C PRO A 27 5.86 0.89 1.37
N MET A 28 5.58 0.23 0.25
CA MET A 28 6.61 -0.47 -0.52
C MET A 28 7.67 0.48 -1.08
N ALA A 29 7.29 1.72 -1.39
CA ALA A 29 8.22 2.75 -1.85
C ALA A 29 9.25 3.15 -0.78
N LEU A 30 9.01 2.80 0.49
CA LEU A 30 9.89 3.11 1.62
C LEU A 30 10.95 2.04 1.93
N ASN A 31 10.97 0.91 1.22
CA ASN A 31 11.92 -0.17 1.48
C ASN A 31 13.40 0.21 1.32
N THR A 32 13.69 1.33 0.67
CA THR A 32 15.04 1.91 0.60
C THR A 32 15.37 2.84 1.77
N THR A 33 14.39 3.11 2.64
CA THR A 33 14.58 3.94 3.82
C THR A 33 15.22 3.10 4.94
N PRO A 34 16.36 3.52 5.54
CA PRO A 34 17.00 2.76 6.60
C PRO A 34 16.04 2.43 7.76
N SER A 35 16.09 1.20 8.28
CA SER A 35 15.23 0.71 9.37
C SER A 35 13.73 0.66 9.06
N VAL A 36 13.36 0.74 7.80
CA VAL A 36 11.99 0.51 7.33
C VAL A 36 11.94 -0.78 6.54
N TYR A 37 10.98 -1.63 6.82
CA TYR A 37 10.71 -2.86 6.11
C TYR A 37 9.22 -2.95 5.78
N ALA A 38 8.90 -2.93 4.50
CA ALA A 38 7.55 -3.07 4.02
C ALA A 38 7.39 -4.33 3.18
N THR A 39 6.28 -5.02 3.34
CA THR A 39 5.93 -6.22 2.58
C THR A 39 4.55 -6.08 1.98
N GLY A 40 4.39 -6.48 0.72
CA GLY A 40 3.08 -6.77 0.15
C GLY A 40 2.57 -8.09 0.73
N GLN A 41 1.31 -8.12 1.10
CA GLN A 41 0.64 -9.34 1.54
C GLN A 41 -0.51 -9.65 0.60
N GLY A 42 -1.00 -10.89 0.67
CA GLY A 42 -2.19 -11.27 -0.07
C GLY A 42 -2.02 -11.42 -1.59
N GLY A 43 -0.83 -11.21 -2.13
CA GLY A 43 -0.54 -11.35 -3.56
C GLY A 43 -1.26 -10.34 -4.47
N GLY A 44 -1.84 -9.28 -3.90
CA GLY A 44 -2.63 -8.27 -4.61
C GLY A 44 -2.39 -6.86 -4.09
N ALA A 45 -3.26 -5.95 -4.47
CA ALA A 45 -3.20 -4.56 -4.07
C ALA A 45 -3.83 -4.33 -2.69
N GLY A 46 -3.28 -3.37 -1.95
CA GLY A 46 -3.91 -2.81 -0.76
C GLY A 46 -3.59 -3.49 0.56
N ASP A 47 -2.76 -4.51 0.57
CA ASP A 47 -2.48 -5.31 1.76
C ASP A 47 -1.04 -5.16 2.27
N ALA A 48 -0.35 -4.08 1.90
CA ALA A 48 1.00 -3.84 2.40
C ALA A 48 1.04 -3.69 3.93
N ARG A 49 2.18 -4.05 4.48
CA ARG A 49 2.50 -3.87 5.90
C ARG A 49 3.83 -3.15 6.02
N ILE A 50 3.93 -2.28 7.00
CA ILE A 50 5.16 -1.55 7.30
C ILE A 50 5.64 -1.86 8.71
N ASN A 51 6.94 -2.07 8.84
CA ASN A 51 7.63 -2.18 10.10
C ASN A 51 8.73 -1.11 10.15
N VAL A 52 8.85 -0.43 11.27
CA VAL A 52 9.86 0.59 11.48
C VAL A 52 10.62 0.27 12.75
N ARG A 53 11.93 0.09 12.64
CA ARG A 53 12.79 -0.35 13.75
C ARG A 53 12.27 -1.61 14.45
N GLY A 54 11.68 -2.55 13.71
CA GLY A 54 11.10 -3.78 14.25
C GLY A 54 9.68 -3.64 14.82
N PHE A 55 9.17 -2.43 14.97
CA PHE A 55 7.79 -2.19 15.38
C PHE A 55 6.85 -2.31 14.18
N ASN A 56 5.75 -3.04 14.34
CA ASN A 56 4.72 -3.16 13.32
C ASN A 56 3.91 -1.86 13.16
N GLN A 57 3.14 -1.74 12.10
CA GLN A 57 2.45 -0.49 11.75
C GLN A 57 1.44 0.02 12.81
N ARG A 58 0.98 -0.82 13.75
CA ARG A 58 0.13 -0.37 14.87
C ARG A 58 0.86 0.56 15.82
N ASN A 59 2.19 0.49 15.81
CA ASN A 59 3.08 1.31 16.63
C ASN A 59 3.79 2.41 15.82
N VAL A 60 3.32 2.65 14.60
CA VAL A 60 3.80 3.70 13.71
C VAL A 60 2.64 4.64 13.42
N ALA A 61 2.76 5.90 13.78
CA ALA A 61 1.74 6.90 13.43
C ALA A 61 1.81 7.17 11.93
N VAL A 62 0.74 6.85 11.20
CA VAL A 62 0.60 7.15 9.78
C VAL A 62 -0.34 8.33 9.63
N MET A 63 0.10 9.36 8.93
CA MET A 63 -0.66 10.59 8.73
C MET A 63 -0.73 10.96 7.25
N ILE A 64 -1.82 11.59 6.87
CA ILE A 64 -1.96 12.30 5.59
C ILE A 64 -2.16 13.76 5.93
N ASN A 65 -1.26 14.62 5.47
CA ASN A 65 -1.26 16.05 5.78
C ASN A 65 -1.39 16.35 7.30
N GLY A 66 -0.72 15.55 8.13
CA GLY A 66 -0.75 15.69 9.58
C GLY A 66 -1.97 15.07 10.28
N VAL A 67 -2.94 14.54 9.54
CA VAL A 67 -4.12 13.89 10.10
C VAL A 67 -3.87 12.39 10.25
N PRO A 68 -3.98 11.81 11.47
CA PRO A 68 -3.78 10.39 11.71
C PRO A 68 -4.77 9.51 10.93
N GLN A 69 -4.27 8.42 10.37
CA GLN A 69 -5.03 7.47 9.55
C GLN A 69 -5.09 6.06 10.15
N ASN A 70 -4.40 5.84 11.27
CA ASN A 70 -4.48 4.57 11.95
C ASN A 70 -5.91 4.32 12.44
N ASP A 71 -6.41 3.13 12.17
CA ASP A 71 -7.73 2.68 12.63
C ASP A 71 -7.82 2.77 14.16
N MET A 72 -8.90 3.36 14.66
CA MET A 72 -9.06 3.65 16.09
C MET A 72 -9.32 2.40 16.95
N GLU A 73 -9.78 1.32 16.33
CA GLU A 73 -10.06 0.07 17.02
C GLU A 73 -8.81 -0.79 17.16
N ASN A 74 -8.04 -0.95 16.08
CA ASN A 74 -6.95 -1.92 16.01
C ASN A 74 -5.58 -1.33 15.63
N GLY A 75 -5.51 -0.04 15.33
CA GLY A 75 -4.27 0.67 14.98
C GLY A 75 -3.73 0.36 13.58
N TRP A 76 -4.42 -0.44 12.76
CA TRP A 76 -4.00 -0.76 11.41
C TRP A 76 -4.25 0.39 10.43
N VAL A 77 -3.49 0.40 9.34
CA VAL A 77 -3.79 1.18 8.15
C VAL A 77 -4.08 0.21 7.01
N TYR A 78 -5.26 0.33 6.44
CA TYR A 78 -5.70 -0.47 5.29
C TYR A 78 -5.35 0.30 4.02
N TRP A 79 -4.20 0.00 3.44
CA TRP A 79 -3.61 0.77 2.35
C TRP A 79 -4.46 0.82 1.09
N SER A 80 -5.32 -0.16 0.89
CA SER A 80 -6.30 -0.15 -0.18
C SER A 80 -7.25 1.05 -0.14
N ASN A 81 -7.55 1.57 1.06
CA ASN A 81 -8.40 2.76 1.22
C ASN A 81 -7.71 4.05 0.76
N TRP A 82 -6.39 4.02 0.62
CA TRP A 82 -5.54 5.15 0.28
C TRP A 82 -4.89 5.00 -1.10
N ASP A 83 -5.41 4.09 -1.91
CA ASP A 83 -5.00 3.94 -3.30
C ASP A 83 -5.24 5.27 -4.04
N GLY A 84 -4.31 5.69 -4.87
CA GLY A 84 -4.34 7.00 -5.54
C GLY A 84 -3.77 8.16 -4.72
N VAL A 85 -3.71 8.08 -3.39
CA VAL A 85 -3.00 9.08 -2.58
C VAL A 85 -1.51 9.09 -2.91
N GLY A 86 -0.92 7.92 -3.16
CA GLY A 86 0.47 7.80 -3.59
C GLY A 86 0.77 8.60 -4.87
N ASP A 87 -0.13 8.57 -5.83
CA ASP A 87 0.01 9.32 -7.08
C ASP A 87 -0.19 10.84 -6.92
N ALA A 88 -0.88 11.26 -5.85
CA ALA A 88 -1.08 12.66 -5.48
C ALA A 88 -0.01 13.18 -4.51
N THR A 89 0.85 12.33 -3.99
CA THR A 89 1.81 12.65 -2.93
C THR A 89 2.93 13.53 -3.46
N SER A 90 3.24 14.59 -2.72
CA SER A 90 4.38 15.48 -2.97
C SER A 90 5.65 14.96 -2.30
N SER A 91 5.52 14.42 -1.10
CA SER A 91 6.63 13.81 -0.35
C SER A 91 6.12 12.93 0.77
N ILE A 92 6.97 12.01 1.23
CA ILE A 92 6.72 11.25 2.46
C ILE A 92 7.82 11.56 3.45
N GLN A 93 7.41 12.05 4.61
CA GLN A 93 8.29 12.32 5.73
C GLN A 93 8.26 11.14 6.68
N MET A 94 9.41 10.50 6.85
CA MET A 94 9.57 9.35 7.73
C MET A 94 10.49 9.70 8.89
N GLN A 95 9.93 9.83 10.07
CA GLN A 95 10.66 9.96 11.32
C GLN A 95 10.73 8.58 12.00
N ARG A 96 11.91 8.18 12.42
CA ARG A 96 12.16 6.87 13.03
C ARG A 96 12.44 7.00 14.52
N GLY A 97 11.68 6.28 15.34
CA GLY A 97 11.75 6.36 16.81
C GLY A 97 10.71 7.29 17.39
N LEU A 98 10.80 7.51 18.68
CA LEU A 98 9.84 8.34 19.42
C LEU A 98 9.74 9.74 18.81
N SER A 99 8.54 10.14 18.51
CA SER A 99 8.25 11.52 18.11
C SER A 99 8.29 12.43 19.35
N ALA A 100 8.90 13.61 19.18
CA ALA A 100 8.81 14.67 20.18
C ALA A 100 7.41 15.31 20.24
N VAL A 101 6.50 14.92 19.36
CA VAL A 101 5.14 15.46 19.23
C VAL A 101 4.18 14.56 20.02
N ASN A 102 3.31 15.17 20.79
CA ASN A 102 2.21 14.49 21.50
C ASN A 102 1.14 14.07 20.47
N LEU A 103 1.29 12.88 19.91
CA LEU A 103 0.32 12.31 18.98
C LEU A 103 -0.68 11.44 19.73
N ALA A 104 -1.95 11.55 19.36
CA ALA A 104 -3.00 10.67 19.88
C ALA A 104 -2.86 9.21 19.42
N THR A 105 -2.00 8.96 18.43
CA THR A 105 -1.75 7.65 17.84
C THR A 105 -0.41 7.08 18.34
N PRO A 106 -0.30 5.77 18.66
CA PRO A 106 0.95 5.16 19.03
C PRO A 106 2.05 5.37 17.99
N SER A 107 3.21 5.88 18.39
CA SER A 107 4.31 6.27 17.49
C SER A 107 5.69 5.82 17.98
N ILE A 108 5.74 4.74 18.77
CA ILE A 108 7.01 4.21 19.32
C ILE A 108 7.99 3.84 18.22
N GLY A 109 7.51 3.22 17.14
CA GLY A 109 8.32 2.85 15.99
C GLY A 109 8.74 4.05 15.16
N GLY A 110 7.90 5.06 15.09
CA GLY A 110 8.12 6.26 14.29
C GLY A 110 6.83 6.89 13.79
N THR A 111 7.01 7.88 12.94
CA THR A 111 5.91 8.63 12.31
C THR A 111 6.14 8.72 10.81
N MET A 112 5.13 8.37 10.04
CA MET A 112 5.07 8.52 8.59
C MET A 112 4.03 9.59 8.25
N ASN A 113 4.43 10.67 7.61
CA ASN A 113 3.51 11.72 7.16
C ASN A 113 3.55 11.84 5.63
N ILE A 114 2.45 11.54 5.00
CA ILE A 114 2.23 11.65 3.55
C ILE A 114 1.73 13.05 3.28
N ILE A 115 2.46 13.79 2.45
CA ILE A 115 2.15 15.19 2.15
C ILE A 115 1.67 15.32 0.71
N THR A 116 0.52 15.98 0.53
CA THR A 116 -0.11 16.20 -0.78
C THR A 116 -0.34 17.71 -1.00
N ASP A 117 0.65 18.53 -0.77
CA ASP A 117 0.51 20.00 -0.83
C ASP A 117 0.24 20.51 -2.26
N PRO A 118 -0.98 20.98 -2.60
CA PRO A 118 -1.28 21.55 -3.90
C PRO A 118 -0.48 22.80 -4.24
N ALA A 119 -0.11 23.61 -3.23
CA ALA A 119 0.62 24.84 -3.44
C ALA A 119 2.10 24.62 -3.78
N ALA A 120 2.64 23.45 -3.41
CA ALA A 120 4.00 23.06 -3.77
C ALA A 120 4.12 22.42 -5.17
N GLN A 121 2.99 22.23 -5.88
CA GLN A 121 2.97 21.63 -7.20
C GLN A 121 3.08 22.68 -8.29
N GLU A 122 3.91 22.44 -9.30
CA GLU A 122 3.95 23.25 -10.50
C GLU A 122 2.69 23.04 -11.34
N LYS A 123 2.33 24.08 -12.13
CA LYS A 123 1.23 23.97 -13.08
C LYS A 123 1.55 22.92 -14.14
N GLY A 124 0.67 21.96 -14.29
CA GLY A 124 0.83 20.94 -15.32
C GLY A 124 -0.14 19.77 -15.17
N GLY A 125 -0.20 18.97 -16.21
CA GLY A 125 -0.94 17.72 -16.21
C GLY A 125 0.00 16.55 -16.49
N LYS A 126 -0.33 15.39 -15.91
CA LYS A 126 0.40 14.14 -16.12
C LYS A 126 -0.57 13.03 -16.48
N PHE A 127 -0.25 12.30 -17.51
CA PHE A 127 -0.88 11.04 -17.87
C PHE A 127 0.16 9.93 -17.71
N LYS A 128 -0.17 8.88 -16.97
CA LYS A 128 0.70 7.73 -16.75
C LYS A 128 -0.07 6.45 -17.02
N GLN A 129 0.53 5.56 -17.78
CA GLN A 129 0.01 4.23 -18.04
C GLN A 129 1.04 3.21 -17.58
N GLU A 130 0.62 2.27 -16.76
CA GLU A 130 1.47 1.21 -16.20
C GLU A 130 0.84 -0.14 -16.50
N GLY A 131 1.66 -1.10 -16.89
CA GLY A 131 1.27 -2.49 -17.14
C GLY A 131 2.19 -3.44 -16.40
N GLY A 132 1.71 -4.62 -16.08
CA GLY A 132 2.46 -5.63 -15.33
C GLY A 132 1.88 -7.03 -15.50
N ASP A 133 2.47 -7.97 -14.78
CA ASP A 133 2.03 -9.35 -14.76
C ASP A 133 0.59 -9.50 -14.25
N GLY A 134 -0.07 -10.62 -14.58
CA GLY A 134 -1.44 -10.89 -14.16
C GLY A 134 -2.45 -9.91 -14.76
N GLY A 135 -2.21 -9.43 -15.99
CA GLY A 135 -3.10 -8.49 -16.67
C GLY A 135 -3.19 -7.12 -16.01
N PHE A 136 -2.22 -6.78 -15.15
CA PHE A 136 -2.23 -5.50 -14.43
C PHE A 136 -2.17 -4.32 -15.38
N LEU A 137 -3.12 -3.40 -15.21
CA LEU A 137 -3.19 -2.14 -15.93
C LEU A 137 -3.58 -1.02 -14.98
N LYS A 138 -2.75 0.03 -14.90
CA LYS A 138 -3.03 1.22 -14.12
C LYS A 138 -2.93 2.46 -14.99
N THR A 139 -3.97 3.27 -14.97
CA THR A 139 -4.03 4.55 -15.66
C THR A 139 -4.17 5.65 -14.62
N THR A 140 -3.26 6.61 -14.63
CA THR A 140 -3.27 7.76 -13.73
C THR A 140 -3.36 9.03 -14.55
N VAL A 141 -4.28 9.90 -14.17
CA VAL A 141 -4.39 11.27 -14.69
C VAL A 141 -4.29 12.22 -13.52
N ASN A 142 -3.34 13.14 -13.58
CA ASN A 142 -3.15 14.19 -12.58
C ASN A 142 -3.15 15.55 -13.26
N TYR A 143 -3.70 16.56 -12.58
CA TYR A 143 -3.59 17.94 -12.99
C TYR A 143 -3.43 18.86 -11.77
N ASN A 144 -2.49 19.79 -11.88
CA ASN A 144 -2.21 20.82 -10.89
C ASN A 144 -2.31 22.20 -11.54
N THR A 145 -2.98 23.12 -10.88
CA THR A 145 -3.11 24.50 -11.40
C THR A 145 -1.84 25.32 -11.19
N GLY A 146 -0.95 24.89 -10.28
CA GLY A 146 0.04 25.79 -9.68
C GLY A 146 -0.67 26.87 -8.87
N LEU A 147 0.08 27.88 -8.44
CA LEU A 147 -0.49 29.03 -7.75
C LEU A 147 -1.22 29.96 -8.73
N ILE A 148 -2.48 30.19 -8.48
CA ILE A 148 -3.35 31.14 -9.21
C ILE A 148 -3.39 32.42 -8.40
N GLY A 149 -2.87 33.51 -8.95
CA GLY A 149 -2.82 34.81 -8.28
C GLY A 149 -2.08 34.77 -6.95
N ASP A 150 -1.06 33.94 -6.84
CA ASP A 150 -0.22 33.70 -5.66
C ASP A 150 -0.98 33.28 -4.39
N LYS A 151 -2.23 32.86 -4.54
CA LYS A 151 -3.11 32.55 -3.41
C LYS A 151 -3.78 31.18 -3.47
N LEU A 152 -4.29 30.79 -4.62
CA LEU A 152 -5.08 29.58 -4.77
C LEU A 152 -4.29 28.51 -5.54
N ALA A 153 -4.28 27.30 -5.05
CA ALA A 153 -3.80 26.15 -5.80
C ALA A 153 -4.81 25.00 -5.72
N LEU A 154 -5.00 24.32 -6.84
CA LEU A 154 -5.87 23.15 -6.95
C LEU A 154 -5.08 21.99 -7.52
N SER A 155 -5.34 20.80 -7.01
CA SER A 155 -4.76 19.54 -7.49
C SER A 155 -5.84 18.48 -7.60
N GLY A 156 -5.81 17.70 -8.67
CA GLY A 156 -6.70 16.58 -8.87
C GLY A 156 -5.97 15.37 -9.45
N THR A 157 -6.27 14.19 -8.94
CA THR A 157 -5.75 12.92 -9.44
C THR A 157 -6.88 11.92 -9.58
N ILE A 158 -6.91 11.18 -10.68
CA ILE A 158 -7.82 10.06 -10.90
C ILE A 158 -6.99 8.86 -11.32
N VAL A 159 -7.26 7.72 -10.71
CA VAL A 159 -6.59 6.46 -10.99
C VAL A 159 -7.62 5.40 -11.33
N ARG A 160 -7.37 4.64 -12.38
CA ARG A 160 -8.07 3.41 -12.72
C ARG A 160 -7.09 2.25 -12.65
N LYS A 161 -7.44 1.19 -11.92
CA LYS A 161 -6.59 0.03 -11.76
C LYS A 161 -7.40 -1.25 -11.98
N THR A 162 -6.88 -2.15 -12.82
CA THR A 162 -7.45 -3.47 -13.11
C THR A 162 -6.36 -4.51 -13.20
N GLY A 163 -6.70 -5.78 -13.00
CA GLY A 163 -5.80 -6.91 -13.20
C GLY A 163 -6.41 -8.20 -12.71
N ASP A 164 -5.96 -9.32 -13.25
CA ASP A 164 -6.40 -10.65 -12.84
C ASP A 164 -5.63 -11.17 -11.63
N GLY A 165 -4.44 -10.58 -11.38
CA GLY A 165 -3.53 -11.01 -10.32
C GLY A 165 -2.68 -12.21 -10.74
N ILE A 166 -1.67 -12.52 -9.92
CA ILE A 166 -0.76 -13.66 -10.13
C ILE A 166 -1.29 -14.90 -9.41
N ILE A 167 -1.99 -14.70 -8.31
CA ILE A 167 -2.60 -15.76 -7.51
C ILE A 167 -4.06 -15.92 -7.93
N ASP A 168 -4.52 -17.14 -8.06
CA ASP A 168 -5.88 -17.46 -8.48
C ASP A 168 -6.93 -16.75 -7.65
N GLY A 169 -7.84 -16.04 -8.31
CA GLY A 169 -8.88 -15.26 -7.67
C GLY A 169 -8.45 -13.92 -7.05
N ASN A 170 -7.21 -13.48 -7.25
CA ASN A 170 -6.67 -12.21 -6.71
C ASN A 170 -6.82 -11.02 -7.66
N TRP A 171 -7.88 -11.01 -8.44
CA TRP A 171 -8.19 -9.90 -9.35
C TRP A 171 -8.39 -8.56 -8.62
N THR A 172 -8.18 -7.46 -9.30
CA THR A 172 -8.45 -6.11 -8.83
C THR A 172 -9.26 -5.31 -9.85
N ASP A 173 -10.19 -4.50 -9.34
CA ASP A 173 -11.04 -3.59 -10.09
C ASP A 173 -11.28 -2.35 -9.23
N ALA A 174 -10.49 -1.31 -9.43
CA ALA A 174 -10.42 -0.19 -8.53
C ALA A 174 -10.43 1.15 -9.26
N TRP A 175 -11.08 2.11 -8.63
CA TRP A 175 -10.91 3.52 -8.89
C TRP A 175 -10.33 4.20 -7.67
N ALA A 176 -9.55 5.24 -7.87
CA ALA A 176 -9.16 6.13 -6.81
C ALA A 176 -9.14 7.56 -7.33
N TRP A 177 -9.40 8.51 -6.43
CA TRP A 177 -9.36 9.92 -6.77
C TRP A 177 -8.90 10.75 -5.57
N TYR A 178 -8.27 11.84 -5.87
CA TYR A 178 -7.84 12.84 -4.91
C TYR A 178 -8.18 14.23 -5.45
N LEU A 179 -8.72 15.08 -4.60
CA LEU A 179 -8.91 16.51 -4.86
C LEU A 179 -8.32 17.29 -3.70
N GLY A 180 -7.46 18.24 -4.00
CA GLY A 180 -6.84 19.10 -3.01
C GLY A 180 -6.95 20.57 -3.41
N SER A 181 -7.14 21.43 -2.43
CA SER A 181 -7.07 22.87 -2.60
C SER A 181 -6.29 23.51 -1.46
N SER A 182 -5.58 24.58 -1.76
CA SER A 182 -4.88 25.42 -0.81
C SER A 182 -5.17 26.87 -1.13
N TYR A 183 -5.60 27.63 -0.14
CA TYR A 183 -5.88 29.06 -0.30
C TYR A 183 -5.16 29.88 0.76
N GLN A 184 -4.22 30.71 0.32
CA GLN A 184 -3.49 31.66 1.17
C GLN A 184 -4.32 32.92 1.34
N LEU A 185 -4.99 33.07 2.48
CA LEU A 185 -5.78 34.27 2.79
C LEU A 185 -4.88 35.47 3.01
N ASN A 186 -3.84 35.28 3.82
CA ASN A 186 -2.80 36.27 4.13
C ASN A 186 -1.54 35.55 4.64
N ASP A 187 -0.49 36.27 5.00
CA ASP A 187 0.80 35.71 5.43
C ASP A 187 0.70 34.78 6.66
N LYS A 188 -0.37 34.88 7.43
CA LYS A 188 -0.57 34.13 8.69
C LYS A 188 -1.60 33.02 8.57
N ASN A 189 -2.49 33.06 7.57
CA ASN A 189 -3.63 32.15 7.47
C ASN A 189 -3.69 31.49 6.10
N ARG A 190 -3.67 30.17 6.10
CA ARG A 190 -3.84 29.31 4.94
C ARG A 190 -4.96 28.30 5.21
N PHE A 191 -5.84 28.14 4.27
CA PHE A 191 -6.90 27.13 4.29
C PHE A 191 -6.56 26.01 3.32
N GLU A 192 -6.75 24.79 3.78
CA GLU A 192 -6.55 23.59 2.98
C GLU A 192 -7.78 22.70 3.06
N LEU A 193 -8.18 22.17 1.92
CA LEU A 193 -9.28 21.22 1.82
C LEU A 193 -8.83 20.03 0.97
N TYR A 194 -9.07 18.84 1.49
CA TYR A 194 -8.74 17.59 0.82
C TYR A 194 -9.95 16.67 0.78
N ALA A 195 -10.14 16.01 -0.36
CA ALA A 195 -11.14 14.97 -0.53
C ALA A 195 -10.49 13.78 -1.24
N ILE A 196 -10.74 12.59 -0.72
CA ILE A 196 -10.11 11.35 -1.16
C ILE A 196 -11.18 10.28 -1.26
N GLY A 197 -11.11 9.46 -2.31
CA GLY A 197 -11.94 8.27 -2.45
C GLY A 197 -11.21 7.16 -3.16
N ALA A 198 -11.44 5.92 -2.73
CA ALA A 198 -10.83 4.73 -3.30
C ALA A 198 -11.85 3.58 -3.42
N PRO A 199 -12.93 3.76 -4.19
CA PRO A 199 -13.88 2.69 -4.41
C PRO A 199 -13.22 1.54 -5.18
N GLN A 200 -13.23 0.35 -4.58
CA GLN A 200 -12.52 -0.79 -5.13
C GLN A 200 -13.21 -2.11 -4.83
N ARG A 201 -12.93 -3.06 -5.70
CA ARG A 201 -13.29 -4.46 -5.53
C ARG A 201 -12.06 -5.29 -5.86
N HIS A 202 -11.78 -6.28 -5.07
CA HIS A 202 -10.64 -7.17 -5.32
C HIS A 202 -10.83 -8.53 -4.65
N GLY A 203 -10.20 -9.55 -5.21
CA GLY A 203 -9.96 -10.81 -4.55
C GLY A 203 -8.85 -10.64 -3.51
N GLN A 204 -8.76 -11.56 -2.58
CA GLN A 204 -7.81 -11.47 -1.48
C GLN A 204 -7.29 -12.84 -1.05
N ASN A 205 -5.98 -12.93 -0.83
CA ASN A 205 -5.32 -14.08 -0.24
C ASN A 205 -4.48 -13.61 0.95
N LEU A 206 -5.06 -13.64 2.15
CA LEU A 206 -4.44 -13.09 3.36
C LEU A 206 -3.60 -14.08 4.15
N TYR A 207 -3.79 -15.38 3.92
CA TYR A 207 -3.18 -16.40 4.74
C TYR A 207 -1.89 -16.90 4.13
N LYS A 208 -0.86 -16.98 4.96
CA LYS A 208 0.40 -17.64 4.60
C LYS A 208 0.19 -19.13 4.53
N GLN A 209 0.78 -19.75 3.53
CA GLN A 209 0.83 -21.19 3.35
C GLN A 209 2.25 -21.70 3.53
N ASN A 210 2.39 -23.00 3.78
CA ASN A 210 3.68 -23.65 3.72
C ASN A 210 4.20 -23.60 2.27
N ILE A 211 5.49 -23.36 2.08
CA ILE A 211 6.11 -23.26 0.76
C ILE A 211 5.90 -24.52 -0.07
N ALA A 212 5.91 -25.70 0.55
CA ALA A 212 5.66 -26.97 -0.13
C ALA A 212 4.25 -27.10 -0.74
N THR A 213 3.30 -26.28 -0.29
CA THR A 213 1.98 -26.17 -0.94
C THR A 213 2.08 -25.56 -2.33
N TYR A 214 3.02 -24.65 -2.52
CA TYR A 214 3.26 -23.98 -3.79
C TYR A 214 4.25 -24.74 -4.68
N SER A 215 5.33 -25.26 -4.08
CA SER A 215 6.36 -26.04 -4.75
C SER A 215 7.19 -26.83 -3.73
N GLN A 216 7.19 -28.15 -3.88
CA GLN A 216 8.04 -29.03 -3.06
C GLN A 216 9.52 -28.89 -3.44
N GLU A 217 9.83 -28.67 -4.72
CA GLU A 217 11.18 -28.41 -5.20
C GLU A 217 11.78 -27.19 -4.48
N LEU A 218 11.07 -26.05 -4.49
CA LEU A 218 11.53 -24.84 -3.81
C LEU A 218 11.58 -25.00 -2.28
N ALA A 219 10.75 -25.85 -1.71
CA ALA A 219 10.81 -26.15 -0.29
C ALA A 219 12.10 -26.89 0.08
N GLY A 220 12.55 -27.82 -0.77
CA GLY A 220 13.82 -28.53 -0.59
C GLY A 220 15.04 -27.66 -0.67
N ASP A 221 14.96 -26.52 -1.36
CA ASP A 221 16.07 -25.55 -1.47
C ASP A 221 16.21 -24.64 -0.24
N VAL A 222 15.29 -24.72 0.71
CA VAL A 222 15.33 -23.89 1.92
C VAL A 222 16.13 -24.59 3.02
N ASP A 223 17.24 -24.00 3.44
CA ASP A 223 18.08 -24.53 4.52
C ASP A 223 17.27 -24.77 5.79
N GLY A 224 17.38 -26.00 6.32
CA GLY A 224 16.68 -26.40 7.55
C GLY A 224 15.17 -26.64 7.39
N TYR A 225 14.67 -26.72 6.17
CA TYR A 225 13.28 -27.10 5.94
C TYR A 225 13.08 -28.57 6.28
N ASP A 226 12.02 -28.87 7.04
CA ASP A 226 11.70 -30.25 7.42
C ASP A 226 11.02 -31.00 6.25
N GLU A 227 11.79 -31.85 5.57
CA GLU A 227 11.31 -32.66 4.46
C GLU A 227 10.17 -33.61 4.88
N ALA A 228 10.10 -34.04 6.12
CA ALA A 228 9.02 -34.86 6.63
C ALA A 228 7.66 -34.14 6.60
N ALA A 229 7.67 -32.79 6.53
CA ALA A 229 6.44 -32.00 6.47
C ALA A 229 5.67 -32.19 5.15
N TYR A 230 6.32 -32.64 4.08
CA TYR A 230 5.71 -32.85 2.77
C TYR A 230 5.94 -34.25 2.18
N ALA A 231 6.42 -35.16 2.99
CA ALA A 231 6.48 -36.58 2.61
C ALA A 231 5.07 -37.14 2.40
N ASP A 232 4.96 -38.25 1.66
CA ASP A 232 3.70 -38.91 1.39
C ASP A 232 2.90 -39.20 2.68
N GLY A 233 1.64 -38.77 2.68
CA GLY A 233 0.75 -38.83 3.85
C GLY A 233 0.91 -37.71 4.87
N ALA A 234 1.89 -36.84 4.71
CA ALA A 234 2.04 -35.67 5.56
C ALA A 234 1.04 -34.56 5.20
N LYS A 235 0.90 -33.58 6.09
CA LYS A 235 -0.06 -32.47 5.94
C LYS A 235 0.13 -31.66 4.66
N PHE A 236 1.34 -31.53 4.17
CA PHE A 236 1.72 -30.72 3.01
C PHE A 236 2.17 -31.58 1.81
N SER A 237 1.81 -32.85 1.79
CA SER A 237 2.19 -33.78 0.72
C SER A 237 1.59 -33.43 -0.65
N HIS A 238 0.55 -32.61 -0.69
CA HIS A 238 -0.07 -32.19 -1.94
C HIS A 238 0.47 -30.83 -2.38
N GLU A 239 1.12 -30.81 -3.54
CA GLU A 239 1.54 -29.57 -4.20
C GLU A 239 0.38 -28.99 -5.01
N ALA A 240 -0.06 -27.79 -4.67
CA ALA A 240 -1.19 -27.11 -5.31
C ALA A 240 -0.77 -26.14 -6.41
N GLY A 241 0.54 -25.87 -6.51
CA GLY A 241 1.10 -25.00 -7.53
C GLY A 241 1.26 -23.53 -7.10
N ARG A 242 2.02 -22.79 -7.90
CA ARG A 242 2.49 -21.44 -7.55
C ARG A 242 1.38 -20.38 -7.47
N THR A 243 0.28 -20.61 -8.18
CA THR A 243 -0.85 -19.65 -8.21
C THR A 243 -1.92 -19.99 -7.17
N PHE A 244 -1.72 -21.01 -6.37
CA PHE A 244 -2.71 -21.49 -5.40
C PHE A 244 -3.14 -20.41 -4.41
N SER A 245 -4.45 -20.33 -4.20
CA SER A 245 -5.05 -19.52 -3.14
C SER A 245 -5.96 -20.41 -2.28
N GLN A 246 -5.75 -20.41 -0.98
CA GLN A 246 -6.67 -21.14 -0.10
C GLN A 246 -8.04 -20.47 0.00
N ASN A 247 -8.15 -19.21 -0.39
CA ASN A 247 -9.41 -18.46 -0.42
C ASN A 247 -10.17 -18.69 -1.72
N TRP A 248 -9.44 -19.02 -2.77
CA TRP A 248 -9.98 -19.32 -4.09
C TRP A 248 -9.23 -20.50 -4.68
N ALA A 249 -9.78 -21.69 -4.55
CA ALA A 249 -9.24 -22.86 -5.19
C ALA A 249 -10.18 -23.33 -6.31
N PRO A 250 -9.66 -23.68 -7.49
CA PRO A 250 -10.46 -24.31 -8.51
C PRO A 250 -11.02 -25.64 -8.01
N VAL A 251 -12.14 -26.04 -8.54
CA VAL A 251 -12.68 -27.39 -8.30
C VAL A 251 -11.74 -28.39 -8.95
N SER A 252 -11.09 -29.19 -8.14
CA SER A 252 -10.24 -30.28 -8.60
C SER A 252 -10.79 -31.58 -8.10
N SER A 253 -11.03 -32.53 -9.01
CA SER A 253 -11.40 -33.92 -8.65
C SER A 253 -10.28 -34.59 -7.87
N ASP A 254 -9.04 -34.18 -8.09
CA ASP A 254 -7.85 -34.73 -7.44
C ASP A 254 -7.71 -34.21 -6.00
N TYR A 255 -8.38 -33.11 -5.70
CA TYR A 255 -8.43 -32.55 -4.37
C TYR A 255 -9.68 -33.02 -3.62
N THR A 256 -9.78 -34.32 -3.40
CA THR A 256 -10.88 -34.99 -2.65
C THR A 256 -12.28 -34.80 -3.25
N GLY A 257 -12.42 -34.43 -4.50
CA GLY A 257 -13.72 -34.22 -5.15
C GLY A 257 -14.56 -33.09 -4.53
N LYS A 258 -13.96 -32.24 -3.71
CA LYS A 258 -14.65 -31.15 -3.08
C LYS A 258 -14.47 -29.85 -3.86
N GLN A 259 -15.55 -29.14 -4.00
CA GLN A 259 -15.54 -27.81 -4.54
C GLN A 259 -15.12 -26.83 -3.47
N TYR A 260 -13.98 -26.20 -3.65
CA TYR A 260 -13.56 -25.09 -2.78
C TYR A 260 -14.29 -23.84 -3.18
N ARG A 261 -14.99 -23.30 -2.23
CA ARG A 261 -15.58 -21.98 -2.37
C ARG A 261 -14.60 -20.95 -1.85
N TYR A 262 -14.55 -19.89 -2.54
CA TYR A 262 -14.00 -18.63 -2.15
C TYR A 262 -14.55 -18.15 -0.79
N MET A 263 -13.66 -18.08 0.19
CA MET A 263 -14.08 -17.86 1.57
C MET A 263 -14.39 -16.39 1.88
N TYR A 264 -13.67 -15.47 1.27
CA TYR A 264 -13.79 -14.05 1.62
C TYR A 264 -14.39 -13.18 0.53
N GLY A 265 -14.69 -13.71 -0.60
CA GLY A 265 -15.31 -12.98 -1.68
C GLY A 265 -14.48 -11.77 -2.15
N ALA A 266 -15.04 -11.04 -3.10
CA ALA A 266 -14.53 -9.74 -3.44
C ALA A 266 -14.83 -8.77 -2.30
N ARG A 267 -13.84 -7.97 -1.90
CA ARG A 267 -14.05 -6.85 -1.01
C ARG A 267 -14.39 -5.60 -1.81
N THR A 268 -15.32 -4.84 -1.29
CA THR A 268 -15.61 -3.49 -1.79
C THR A 268 -15.39 -2.52 -0.65
N THR A 269 -14.53 -1.54 -0.89
CA THR A 269 -14.30 -0.42 0.02
C THR A 269 -14.62 0.88 -0.70
N ALA A 270 -15.18 1.81 0.00
CA ALA A 270 -15.52 3.15 -0.52
C ALA A 270 -14.84 4.23 0.32
#